data_c90c3da514b0a84a7c1b9da1907ce22c
#
_entry.id   c90c3da514b0a84a7c1b9da1907ce22c
#
_cell.length_a   1.000
_cell.length_b   1.000
_cell.length_c   1.000
_cell.angle_alpha   90.00
_cell.angle_beta   90.00
_cell.angle_gamma   90.00
#
_symmetry.space_group_name_H-M   'P 1'
#
loop_
_entity.id
_entity.type
_entity.pdbx_description
1 polymer ?
#
loop_
_entity_poly.entity_id
_entity_poly.type
_entity_poly.pdbx_seq_one_letter_code
_entity_poly.pdbx_strand_id
1 'polypeptide(L)'
;MHGADLSAVPSLVWGMDAKIVAASIVIMAYVILFTEKLNRAVVALLGASIMVFAGILTQADAFKGIDFNTLALLIGMMMIVGISEKTGIFQYVAIWATKKVKASPRGILIVLAIVTAVFSAFLDNVTTVLLIVPVTLQITKKLGIPTYPFLLIEIFASNIGGTATLIG
;
A
#
# COMPACT_ATOMS: atom_id res chain seq x y z
N MET A 1 -7.12 -13.13 -18.85
CA MET A 1 -5.77 -13.67 -18.60
C MET A 1 -5.06 -13.75 -19.95
N HIS A 2 -4.32 -12.72 -20.33
CA HIS A 2 -3.45 -12.77 -21.51
C HIS A 2 -2.09 -13.22 -20.98
N GLY A 3 -1.76 -14.49 -21.19
CA GLY A 3 -0.42 -15.01 -20.92
C GLY A 3 0.59 -14.22 -21.77
N ALA A 4 1.55 -13.61 -21.11
CA ALA A 4 2.68 -13.01 -21.79
C ALA A 4 3.32 -14.13 -22.65
N ASP A 5 3.49 -13.87 -23.91
CA ASP A 5 4.08 -14.80 -24.87
C ASP A 5 5.58 -14.93 -24.52
N LEU A 6 5.90 -15.93 -23.71
CA LEU A 6 7.27 -16.18 -23.21
C LEU A 6 8.24 -16.60 -24.31
N SER A 7 7.75 -16.76 -25.55
CA SER A 7 8.58 -17.12 -26.71
C SER A 7 9.46 -15.99 -27.23
N ALA A 8 9.23 -14.75 -26.81
CA ALA A 8 10.00 -13.57 -27.26
C ALA A 8 11.19 -13.21 -26.33
N VAL A 9 11.34 -13.91 -25.19
CA VAL A 9 12.46 -13.64 -24.26
C VAL A 9 13.73 -14.28 -24.83
N PRO A 10 14.83 -13.53 -25.07
CA PRO A 10 16.08 -14.13 -25.52
C PRO A 10 16.53 -15.18 -24.52
N SER A 11 16.94 -16.35 -25.04
CA SER A 11 17.38 -17.46 -24.18
C SER A 11 18.68 -17.16 -23.42
N LEU A 12 19.49 -16.26 -23.94
CA LEU A 12 20.80 -15.88 -23.38
C LEU A 12 20.97 -14.36 -23.45
N VAL A 13 21.29 -13.76 -22.32
CA VAL A 13 21.70 -12.35 -22.19
C VAL A 13 23.08 -12.33 -21.57
N TRP A 14 24.06 -11.79 -22.31
CA TRP A 14 25.47 -11.76 -21.92
C TRP A 14 26.06 -13.14 -21.55
N GLY A 15 25.61 -14.21 -22.23
CA GLY A 15 26.07 -15.59 -21.99
C GLY A 15 25.44 -16.28 -20.77
N MET A 16 24.50 -15.65 -20.10
CA MET A 16 23.72 -16.20 -19.00
C MET A 16 22.23 -16.35 -19.39
N ASP A 17 21.55 -17.30 -18.75
CA ASP A 17 20.12 -17.47 -18.96
C ASP A 17 19.38 -16.17 -18.55
N ALA A 18 18.57 -15.64 -19.46
CA ALA A 18 17.82 -14.40 -19.26
C ALA A 18 16.95 -14.43 -17.98
N LYS A 19 16.48 -15.62 -17.58
CA LYS A 19 15.72 -15.81 -16.33
C LYS A 19 16.57 -15.53 -15.10
N ILE A 20 17.84 -15.96 -15.10
CA ILE A 20 18.76 -15.75 -13.98
C ILE A 20 19.10 -14.27 -13.87
N VAL A 21 19.33 -13.59 -15.00
CA VAL A 21 19.61 -12.16 -15.01
C VAL A 21 18.40 -11.37 -14.52
N ALA A 22 17.19 -11.69 -14.99
CA ALA A 22 15.96 -11.07 -14.54
C ALA A 22 15.75 -11.25 -13.03
N ALA A 23 15.91 -12.49 -12.53
CA ALA A 23 15.77 -12.79 -11.11
C ALA A 23 16.79 -12.02 -10.26
N SER A 24 18.04 -11.90 -10.71
CA SER A 24 19.06 -11.15 -9.98
C SER A 24 18.74 -9.65 -9.90
N ILE A 25 18.21 -9.06 -10.97
CA ILE A 25 17.77 -7.64 -10.97
C ILE A 25 16.62 -7.44 -9.98
N VAL A 26 15.64 -8.33 -9.97
CA VAL A 26 14.51 -8.26 -9.04
C VAL A 26 14.98 -8.40 -7.59
N ILE A 27 15.81 -9.40 -7.30
CA ILE A 27 16.38 -9.60 -5.95
C ILE A 27 17.16 -8.37 -5.50
N MET A 28 18.02 -7.82 -6.38
CA MET A 28 18.78 -6.61 -6.06
C MET A 28 17.85 -5.42 -5.78
N ALA A 29 16.80 -5.22 -6.58
CA ALA A 29 15.80 -4.19 -6.33
C ALA A 29 15.13 -4.35 -4.97
N TYR A 30 14.74 -5.57 -4.59
CA TYR A 30 14.17 -5.84 -3.26
C TYR A 30 15.17 -5.57 -2.14
N VAL A 31 16.43 -5.99 -2.28
CA VAL A 31 17.47 -5.68 -1.27
C VAL A 31 17.63 -4.17 -1.08
N ILE A 32 17.61 -3.39 -2.16
CA ILE A 32 17.67 -1.94 -2.09
C ILE A 32 16.41 -1.37 -1.42
N LEU A 33 15.23 -1.90 -1.73
CA LEU A 33 13.97 -1.50 -1.11
C LEU A 33 13.97 -1.73 0.41
N PHE A 34 14.56 -2.83 0.89
CA PHE A 34 14.70 -3.12 2.31
C PHE A 34 15.60 -2.13 3.05
N THR A 35 16.51 -1.45 2.37
CA THR A 35 17.34 -0.42 3.03
C THR A 35 16.58 0.87 3.33
N GLU A 36 15.38 1.06 2.77
CA GLU A 36 14.49 2.23 2.93
C GLU A 36 15.14 3.60 2.65
N LYS A 37 16.37 3.61 2.09
CA LYS A 37 17.12 4.84 1.81
C LYS A 37 16.69 5.53 0.52
N LEU A 38 16.08 4.80 -0.40
CA LEU A 38 15.68 5.29 -1.71
C LEU A 38 14.16 5.23 -1.88
N ASN A 39 13.63 6.17 -2.65
CA ASN A 39 12.21 6.17 -3.00
C ASN A 39 11.86 4.89 -3.76
N ARG A 40 10.82 4.17 -3.30
CA ARG A 40 10.37 2.89 -3.85
C ARG A 40 10.06 2.97 -5.36
N ALA A 41 9.44 4.08 -5.80
CA ALA A 41 9.13 4.29 -7.21
C ALA A 41 10.40 4.41 -8.06
N VAL A 42 11.44 5.09 -7.57
CA VAL A 42 12.71 5.24 -8.27
C VAL A 42 13.40 3.89 -8.42
N VAL A 43 13.44 3.08 -7.37
CA VAL A 43 14.04 1.73 -7.42
C VAL A 43 13.31 0.84 -8.42
N ALA A 44 11.98 0.85 -8.42
CA ALA A 44 11.16 0.08 -9.35
C ALA A 44 11.37 0.52 -10.81
N LEU A 45 11.39 1.83 -11.07
CA LEU A 45 11.63 2.37 -12.42
C LEU A 45 13.04 2.06 -12.91
N LEU A 46 14.06 2.16 -12.06
CA LEU A 46 15.43 1.78 -12.41
C LEU A 46 15.53 0.29 -12.73
N GLY A 47 14.92 -0.58 -11.90
CA GLY A 47 14.88 -2.01 -12.15
C GLY A 47 14.23 -2.35 -13.48
N ALA A 48 13.08 -1.76 -13.79
CA ALA A 48 12.39 -1.94 -15.06
C ALA A 48 13.23 -1.42 -16.25
N SER A 49 13.86 -0.25 -16.10
CA SER A 49 14.72 0.31 -17.14
C SER A 49 15.92 -0.59 -17.42
N ILE A 50 16.58 -1.13 -16.38
CA ILE A 50 17.71 -2.06 -16.54
C ILE A 50 17.27 -3.31 -17.29
N MET A 51 16.08 -3.86 -17.03
CA MET A 51 15.57 -5.04 -17.75
C MET A 51 15.37 -4.77 -19.25
N VAL A 52 14.87 -3.57 -19.60
CA VAL A 52 14.71 -3.16 -21.01
C VAL A 52 16.06 -2.92 -21.67
N PHE A 53 17.01 -2.23 -21.01
CA PHE A 53 18.37 -2.01 -21.55
C PHE A 53 19.18 -3.30 -21.67
N ALA A 54 18.98 -4.26 -20.77
CA ALA A 54 19.61 -5.57 -20.86
C ALA A 54 19.02 -6.44 -21.99
N GLY A 55 17.95 -5.98 -22.67
CA GLY A 55 17.30 -6.72 -23.75
C GLY A 55 16.47 -7.93 -23.28
N ILE A 56 16.18 -8.03 -21.98
CA ILE A 56 15.35 -9.11 -21.42
C ILE A 56 13.87 -8.89 -21.78
N LEU A 57 13.45 -7.62 -21.80
CA LEU A 57 12.11 -7.21 -22.17
C LEU A 57 12.18 -6.22 -23.33
N THR A 58 11.31 -6.40 -24.31
CA THR A 58 11.13 -5.34 -25.32
C THR A 58 10.35 -4.19 -24.71
N GLN A 59 10.56 -2.98 -25.22
CA GLN A 59 9.81 -1.81 -24.79
C GLN A 59 8.29 -2.03 -24.93
N ALA A 60 7.87 -2.70 -26.02
CA ALA A 60 6.47 -3.02 -26.25
C ALA A 60 5.88 -3.94 -25.18
N ASP A 61 6.64 -4.97 -24.75
CA ASP A 61 6.17 -5.89 -23.72
C ASP A 61 6.16 -5.23 -22.34
N ALA A 62 7.10 -4.34 -22.04
CA ALA A 62 7.10 -3.54 -20.83
C ALA A 62 5.82 -2.68 -20.73
N PHE A 63 5.42 -2.03 -21.82
CA PHE A 63 4.18 -1.24 -21.85
C PHE A 63 2.92 -2.12 -21.78
N LYS A 64 2.90 -3.29 -22.41
CA LYS A 64 1.76 -4.24 -22.31
C LYS A 64 1.56 -4.78 -20.90
N GLY A 65 2.62 -4.87 -20.09
CA GLY A 65 2.55 -5.27 -18.69
C GLY A 65 1.90 -4.24 -17.78
N ILE A 66 1.72 -3.00 -18.24
CA ILE A 66 1.07 -1.92 -17.47
C ILE A 66 -0.44 -2.00 -17.68
N ASP A 67 -1.17 -2.30 -16.61
CA ASP A 67 -2.63 -2.22 -16.62
C ASP A 67 -3.08 -0.76 -16.40
N PHE A 68 -3.33 -0.06 -17.50
CA PHE A 68 -3.80 1.33 -17.49
C PHE A 68 -5.17 1.49 -16.83
N ASN A 69 -6.04 0.46 -16.84
CA ASN A 69 -7.34 0.52 -16.18
C ASN A 69 -7.14 0.56 -14.66
N THR A 70 -6.27 -0.31 -14.13
CA THR A 70 -5.91 -0.30 -12.72
C THR A 70 -5.25 1.01 -12.31
N LEU A 71 -4.34 1.56 -13.12
CA LEU A 71 -3.73 2.86 -12.85
C LEU A 71 -4.75 4.00 -12.84
N ALA A 72 -5.67 4.04 -13.80
CA ALA A 72 -6.72 5.05 -13.86
C ALA A 72 -7.65 4.99 -12.64
N LEU A 73 -8.01 3.77 -12.22
CA LEU A 73 -8.80 3.53 -11.01
C LEU A 73 -8.07 4.03 -9.76
N LEU A 74 -6.80 3.68 -9.60
CA LEU A 74 -5.97 4.12 -8.46
C LEU A 74 -5.84 5.65 -8.41
N ILE A 75 -5.57 6.30 -9.54
CA ILE A 75 -5.46 7.77 -9.63
C ILE A 75 -6.79 8.42 -9.24
N GLY A 76 -7.91 7.94 -9.80
CA GLY A 76 -9.24 8.46 -9.50
C GLY A 76 -9.58 8.33 -8.01
N MET A 77 -9.29 7.16 -7.43
CA MET A 77 -9.52 6.90 -6.03
C MET A 77 -8.65 7.80 -5.13
N MET A 78 -7.36 7.95 -5.44
CA MET A 78 -6.47 8.84 -4.67
C MET A 78 -6.93 10.30 -4.72
N MET A 79 -7.49 10.77 -5.86
CA MET A 79 -8.06 12.10 -5.95
C MET A 79 -9.29 12.27 -5.03
N ILE A 80 -10.24 11.31 -5.08
CA ILE A 80 -11.44 11.32 -4.23
C ILE A 80 -11.04 11.31 -2.75
N VAL A 81 -10.13 10.42 -2.38
CA VAL A 81 -9.63 10.28 -1.01
C VAL A 81 -8.94 11.55 -0.55
N GLY A 82 -8.05 12.13 -1.35
CA GLY A 82 -7.32 13.35 -0.99
C GLY A 82 -8.24 14.56 -0.80
N ILE A 83 -9.36 14.63 -1.53
CA ILE A 83 -10.39 15.64 -1.29
C ILE A 83 -11.15 15.34 0.00
N SER A 84 -11.56 14.08 0.20
CA SER A 84 -12.31 13.65 1.38
C SER A 84 -11.50 13.79 2.68
N GLU A 85 -10.19 13.54 2.64
CA GLU A 85 -9.29 13.74 3.77
C GLU A 85 -9.34 15.19 4.30
N LYS A 86 -9.30 16.16 3.39
CA LYS A 86 -9.33 17.59 3.75
C LYS A 86 -10.65 18.02 4.38
N THR A 87 -11.75 17.30 4.16
CA THR A 87 -13.05 17.58 4.79
C THR A 87 -13.13 17.13 6.25
N GLY A 88 -12.19 16.33 6.74
CA GLY A 88 -12.19 15.78 8.09
C GLY A 88 -13.25 14.69 8.32
N ILE A 89 -13.89 14.17 7.26
CA ILE A 89 -14.96 13.18 7.37
C ILE A 89 -14.48 11.90 8.08
N PHE A 90 -13.26 11.46 7.82
CA PHE A 90 -12.69 10.26 8.43
C PHE A 90 -12.49 10.42 9.94
N GLN A 91 -11.99 11.59 10.37
CA GLN A 91 -11.85 11.91 11.79
C GLN A 91 -13.22 12.03 12.46
N TYR A 92 -14.19 12.64 11.80
CA TYR A 92 -15.55 12.74 12.32
C TYR A 92 -16.16 11.35 12.57
N VAL A 93 -16.06 10.43 11.60
CA VAL A 93 -16.58 9.06 11.71
C VAL A 93 -15.88 8.30 12.85
N ALA A 94 -14.55 8.41 12.98
CA ALA A 94 -13.80 7.77 14.04
C ALA A 94 -14.21 8.27 15.43
N ILE A 95 -14.36 9.59 15.61
CA ILE A 95 -14.81 10.19 16.87
C ILE A 95 -16.26 9.81 17.17
N TRP A 96 -17.14 9.83 16.18
CA TRP A 96 -18.55 9.45 16.34
C TRP A 96 -18.68 7.97 16.76
N ALA A 97 -17.92 7.08 16.13
CA ALA A 97 -17.89 5.66 16.45
C ALA A 97 -17.42 5.40 17.89
N THR A 98 -16.38 6.11 18.33
CA THR A 98 -15.86 5.97 19.69
C THR A 98 -16.80 6.50 20.76
N LYS A 99 -17.58 7.53 20.47
CA LYS A 99 -18.62 8.03 21.40
C LYS A 99 -19.71 7.00 21.70
N LYS A 100 -20.05 6.13 20.75
CA LYS A 100 -21.07 5.08 20.94
C LYS A 100 -20.67 4.01 21.96
N VAL A 101 -19.40 3.83 22.24
CA VAL A 101 -18.88 2.73 23.08
C VAL A 101 -18.74 3.11 24.57
N LYS A 102 -19.38 4.19 25.00
CA LYS A 102 -19.45 4.66 26.42
C LYS A 102 -18.09 4.70 27.13
N ALA A 103 -17.03 5.12 26.42
CA ALA A 103 -15.66 5.30 26.93
C ALA A 103 -15.01 4.04 27.56
N SER A 104 -15.49 2.83 27.27
CA SER A 104 -14.81 1.61 27.72
C SER A 104 -13.53 1.39 26.87
N PRO A 105 -12.34 1.20 27.47
CA PRO A 105 -11.09 1.07 26.70
C PRO A 105 -11.12 -0.08 25.69
N ARG A 106 -11.68 -1.22 26.05
CA ARG A 106 -11.83 -2.39 25.15
C ARG A 106 -12.79 -2.10 24.00
N GLY A 107 -13.89 -1.40 24.28
CA GLY A 107 -14.86 -1.03 23.24
C GLY A 107 -14.27 -0.03 22.25
N ILE A 108 -13.52 0.96 22.71
CA ILE A 108 -12.83 1.94 21.86
C ILE A 108 -11.81 1.23 20.97
N LEU A 109 -11.04 0.31 21.52
CA LEU A 109 -10.05 -0.47 20.78
C LEU A 109 -10.70 -1.27 19.64
N ILE A 110 -11.80 -1.99 19.90
CA ILE A 110 -12.51 -2.78 18.90
C ILE A 110 -13.13 -1.87 17.82
N VAL A 111 -13.76 -0.77 18.23
CA VAL A 111 -14.41 0.16 17.29
C VAL A 111 -13.39 0.86 16.40
N LEU A 112 -12.27 1.32 16.95
CA LEU A 112 -11.20 1.92 16.16
C LEU A 112 -10.59 0.91 15.18
N ALA A 113 -10.37 -0.34 15.60
CA ALA A 113 -9.91 -1.40 14.73
C ALA A 113 -10.88 -1.65 13.55
N ILE A 114 -12.19 -1.72 13.82
CA ILE A 114 -13.20 -1.91 12.77
C ILE A 114 -13.24 -0.70 11.82
N VAL A 115 -13.24 0.52 12.35
CA VAL A 115 -13.22 1.75 11.54
C VAL A 115 -11.97 1.81 10.67
N THR A 116 -10.81 1.48 11.24
CA THR A 116 -9.54 1.43 10.51
C THR A 116 -9.57 0.38 9.40
N ALA A 117 -10.07 -0.82 9.67
CA ALA A 117 -10.20 -1.89 8.66
C ALA A 117 -11.14 -1.49 7.53
N VAL A 118 -12.30 -0.89 7.86
CA VAL A 118 -13.27 -0.42 6.85
C VAL A 118 -12.66 0.69 6.00
N PHE A 119 -11.99 1.66 6.61
CA PHE A 119 -11.35 2.73 5.83
C PHE A 119 -10.22 2.20 4.97
N SER A 120 -9.41 1.28 5.47
CA SER A 120 -8.31 0.69 4.72
C SER A 120 -8.78 -0.19 3.54
N ALA A 121 -10.02 -0.63 3.53
CA ALA A 121 -10.61 -1.27 2.36
C ALA A 121 -10.84 -0.30 1.18
N PHE A 122 -10.88 1.01 1.44
CA PHE A 122 -11.07 2.06 0.43
C PHE A 122 -9.84 2.97 0.26
N LEU A 123 -8.99 3.03 1.27
CA LEU A 123 -7.75 3.82 1.33
C LEU A 123 -6.56 2.88 1.36
N ASP A 124 -5.39 3.36 0.97
CA ASP A 124 -4.17 2.62 1.22
C ASP A 124 -3.86 2.53 2.73
N ASN A 125 -3.16 1.48 3.13
CA ASN A 125 -2.86 1.16 4.53
C ASN A 125 -2.17 2.33 5.26
N VAL A 126 -1.21 2.97 4.59
CA VAL A 126 -0.39 4.04 5.18
C VAL A 126 -1.25 5.28 5.44
N THR A 127 -2.03 5.71 4.44
CA THR A 127 -2.92 6.87 4.57
C THR A 127 -3.97 6.63 5.65
N THR A 128 -4.56 5.44 5.72
CA THR A 128 -5.53 5.08 6.76
C THR A 128 -4.94 5.23 8.15
N VAL A 129 -3.74 4.68 8.39
CA VAL A 129 -3.07 4.80 9.70
C VAL A 129 -2.75 6.25 10.01
N LEU A 130 -2.21 7.02 9.05
CA LEU A 130 -1.90 8.44 9.25
C LEU A 130 -3.13 9.28 9.59
N LEU A 131 -4.31 8.91 9.10
CA LEU A 131 -5.57 9.60 9.41
C LEU A 131 -6.12 9.26 10.80
N ILE A 132 -6.04 8.00 11.21
CA ILE A 132 -6.65 7.51 12.45
C ILE A 132 -5.74 7.75 13.67
N VAL A 133 -4.42 7.61 13.54
CA VAL A 133 -3.46 7.78 14.64
C VAL A 133 -3.63 9.10 15.41
N PRO A 134 -3.77 10.27 14.79
CA PRO A 134 -3.99 11.53 15.54
C PRO A 134 -5.28 11.49 16.39
N VAL A 135 -6.33 10.84 15.90
CA VAL A 135 -7.59 10.68 16.64
C VAL A 135 -7.40 9.77 17.85
N THR A 136 -6.71 8.65 17.64
CA THR A 136 -6.39 7.69 18.70
C THR A 136 -5.53 8.31 19.79
N LEU A 137 -4.50 9.08 19.41
CA LEU A 137 -3.66 9.82 20.35
C LEU A 137 -4.47 10.81 21.20
N GLN A 138 -5.41 11.53 20.59
CA GLN A 138 -6.28 12.45 21.32
C GLN A 138 -7.21 11.73 22.30
N ILE A 139 -7.78 10.60 21.89
CA ILE A 139 -8.71 9.82 22.71
C ILE A 139 -7.98 9.20 23.89
N THR A 140 -6.86 8.50 23.63
CA THR A 140 -6.08 7.82 24.66
C THR A 140 -5.49 8.79 25.67
N LYS A 141 -5.02 9.97 25.22
CA LYS A 141 -4.54 11.04 26.09
C LYS A 141 -5.64 11.60 26.99
N LYS A 142 -6.86 11.81 26.46
CA LYS A 142 -8.01 12.29 27.26
C LYS A 142 -8.48 11.28 28.29
N LEU A 143 -8.34 9.98 28.00
CA LEU A 143 -8.78 8.91 28.87
C LEU A 143 -7.67 8.43 29.84
N GLY A 144 -6.44 8.92 29.68
CA GLY A 144 -5.31 8.49 30.50
C GLY A 144 -4.91 7.02 30.32
N ILE A 145 -5.19 6.44 29.14
CA ILE A 145 -4.92 5.02 28.84
C ILE A 145 -3.67 4.88 27.95
N PRO A 146 -2.94 3.73 28.03
CA PRO A 146 -1.78 3.50 27.19
C PRO A 146 -2.14 3.44 25.71
N THR A 147 -1.48 4.23 24.86
CA THR A 147 -1.77 4.35 23.44
C THR A 147 -1.25 3.17 22.61
N TYR A 148 -0.15 2.54 23.06
CA TYR A 148 0.58 1.52 22.29
C TYR A 148 -0.29 0.35 21.80
N PRO A 149 -1.19 -0.27 22.62
CA PRO A 149 -2.05 -1.35 22.15
C PRO A 149 -3.02 -0.92 21.04
N PHE A 150 -3.46 0.33 21.08
CA PHE A 150 -4.38 0.87 20.07
C PHE A 150 -3.67 1.02 18.72
N LEU A 151 -2.47 1.60 18.72
CA LEU A 151 -1.66 1.77 17.50
C LEU A 151 -1.32 0.42 16.86
N LEU A 152 -0.95 -0.58 17.66
CA LEU A 152 -0.67 -1.92 17.14
C LEU A 152 -1.88 -2.52 16.43
N ILE A 153 -3.05 -2.46 17.07
CA ILE A 153 -4.28 -3.02 16.49
C ILE A 153 -4.69 -2.27 15.23
N GLU A 154 -4.53 -0.94 15.19
CA GLU A 154 -4.81 -0.15 13.99
C GLU A 154 -3.91 -0.53 12.82
N ILE A 155 -2.62 -0.76 13.04
CA ILE A 155 -1.70 -1.23 12.00
C ILE A 155 -2.14 -2.61 11.48
N PHE A 156 -2.48 -3.55 12.36
CA PHE A 156 -3.00 -4.86 11.93
C PHE A 156 -4.34 -4.74 11.21
N ALA A 157 -5.25 -3.93 11.73
CA ALA A 157 -6.57 -3.71 11.15
C ALA A 157 -6.48 -3.07 9.77
N SER A 158 -5.55 -2.12 9.57
CA SER A 158 -5.35 -1.50 8.26
C SER A 158 -4.81 -2.51 7.23
N ASN A 159 -3.86 -3.35 7.61
CA ASN A 159 -3.36 -4.39 6.72
C ASN A 159 -4.44 -5.43 6.36
N ILE A 160 -5.25 -5.86 7.34
CA ILE A 160 -6.34 -6.80 7.10
C ILE A 160 -7.43 -6.17 6.22
N GLY A 161 -7.78 -4.91 6.49
CA GLY A 161 -8.75 -4.16 5.69
C GLY A 161 -8.30 -3.96 4.25
N GLY A 162 -7.03 -3.62 4.07
CA GLY A 162 -6.43 -3.44 2.75
C GLY A 162 -6.40 -4.71 1.90
N THR A 163 -6.24 -5.88 2.51
CA THR A 163 -6.28 -7.16 1.76
C THR A 163 -7.69 -7.53 1.25
N ALA A 164 -8.74 -6.88 1.74
CA ALA A 164 -10.11 -7.12 1.29
C ALA A 164 -10.41 -6.51 -0.09
N THR A 165 -9.57 -5.61 -0.57
CA THR A 165 -9.72 -4.92 -1.85
C THR A 165 -8.41 -4.92 -2.64
N LEU A 166 -8.48 -4.55 -3.94
CA LEU A 166 -7.29 -4.40 -4.79
C LEU A 166 -6.53 -3.09 -4.56
N ILE A 167 -6.98 -2.26 -3.62
CA ILE A 167 -6.51 -0.88 -3.43
C ILE A 167 -5.65 -0.75 -2.17
N GLY A 168 -5.92 -1.60 -1.17
CA GLY A 168 -5.21 -1.61 0.10
C GLY A 168 -3.88 -2.33 0.07
#